data_a2dad1ac12f9c6619ee66b582080ada5
#
_entry.id   a2dad1ac12f9c6619ee66b582080ada5
#
_cell.length_a   1.000
_cell.length_b   1.000
_cell.length_c   1.000
_cell.angle_alpha   90.00
_cell.angle_beta   90.00
_cell.angle_gamma   90.00
#
_symmetry.space_group_name_H-M   'P 1'
#
loop_
_entity.id
_entity.type
_entity.pdbx_description
1 polymer ?
#
loop_
_entity_poly.entity_id
_entity_poly.type
_entity_poly.pdbx_seq_one_letter_code
_entity_poly.pdbx_strand_id
1 'polypeptide(L)'
;VVFKTGVVVGEWPKDSKVTNWAKSAVSADELKAQFDAVLLSGGSEQSRDLPVPGRELEGVYFAMEFLPQQNKVNAGDKLKGQIRADGKHVIVIGGGDTGSDCVGTSNRHGAVSVTQFEVMPKPPVEEDRPMTWPYWPLKLRTSSSHDEGCTREFAISTKEFLGEKGKLVGVKTVRVEWQGGKMVEV
;
A
#
# COMPACT_ATOMS: atom_id res chain seq x y z
N VAL A 1 21.88 14.22 -16.91
CA VAL A 1 20.50 13.98 -16.48
C VAL A 1 19.92 15.29 -15.98
N VAL A 2 18.72 15.64 -16.43
CA VAL A 2 17.99 16.84 -15.99
C VAL A 2 16.72 16.40 -15.26
N PHE A 3 16.55 16.89 -14.02
CA PHE A 3 15.35 16.65 -13.23
C PHE A 3 14.41 17.87 -13.32
N LYS A 4 13.14 17.62 -13.66
CA LYS A 4 12.10 18.64 -13.66
C LYS A 4 11.04 18.23 -12.65
N THR A 5 11.02 18.86 -11.49
CA THR A 5 10.07 18.59 -10.39
C THR A 5 8.85 19.50 -10.48
N GLY A 6 7.74 19.07 -9.87
CA GLY A 6 6.49 19.82 -9.88
C GLY A 6 5.82 19.85 -11.26
N VAL A 7 6.08 18.86 -12.12
CA VAL A 7 5.52 18.75 -13.46
C VAL A 7 4.53 17.60 -13.50
N VAL A 8 3.32 17.87 -13.99
CA VAL A 8 2.31 16.85 -14.32
C VAL A 8 2.45 16.48 -15.79
N VAL A 9 2.47 15.19 -16.07
CA VAL A 9 2.40 14.69 -17.45
C VAL A 9 0.94 14.42 -17.80
N GLY A 10 0.42 15.14 -18.79
CA GLY A 10 -0.97 15.09 -19.23
C GLY A 10 -1.68 16.43 -19.09
N GLU A 11 -3.01 16.38 -18.96
CA GLU A 11 -3.80 17.58 -18.72
C GLU A 11 -3.58 18.12 -17.29
N TRP A 12 -3.76 19.44 -17.13
CA TRP A 12 -3.70 20.05 -15.80
C TRP A 12 -4.78 19.45 -14.90
N PRO A 13 -4.41 18.86 -13.76
CA PRO A 13 -5.36 18.16 -12.91
C PRO A 13 -6.35 19.14 -12.27
N LYS A 14 -7.60 18.72 -12.16
CA LYS A 14 -8.67 19.44 -11.47
C LYS A 14 -8.66 19.16 -9.95
N ASP A 15 -7.96 18.13 -9.52
CA ASP A 15 -7.88 17.74 -8.11
C ASP A 15 -6.91 18.66 -7.35
N SER A 16 -7.41 19.28 -6.28
CA SER A 16 -6.62 20.16 -5.40
C SER A 16 -5.43 19.46 -4.75
N LYS A 17 -5.50 18.15 -4.51
CA LYS A 17 -4.38 17.38 -3.94
C LYS A 17 -3.17 17.38 -4.87
N VAL A 18 -3.39 17.38 -6.18
CA VAL A 18 -2.33 17.41 -7.19
C VAL A 18 -1.92 18.85 -7.49
N THR A 19 -2.84 19.77 -7.60
CA THR A 19 -2.54 21.19 -7.91
C THR A 19 -1.71 21.87 -6.83
N ASN A 20 -1.76 21.40 -5.58
CA ASN A 20 -0.97 21.96 -4.48
C ASN A 20 0.55 21.83 -4.66
N TRP A 21 1.04 20.84 -5.40
CA TRP A 21 2.47 20.65 -5.62
C TRP A 21 2.89 20.87 -7.09
N ALA A 22 1.96 20.76 -8.04
CA ALA A 22 2.22 20.94 -9.46
C ALA A 22 2.49 22.42 -9.79
N LYS A 23 3.50 22.67 -10.58
CA LYS A 23 3.90 24.01 -11.06
C LYS A 23 3.64 24.20 -12.54
N SER A 24 3.64 23.09 -13.30
CA SER A 24 3.40 23.06 -14.74
C SER A 24 2.86 21.71 -15.18
N ALA A 25 2.35 21.66 -16.39
CA ALA A 25 1.97 20.43 -17.06
C ALA A 25 2.72 20.32 -18.39
N VAL A 26 2.96 19.12 -18.86
CA VAL A 26 3.50 18.78 -20.17
C VAL A 26 2.63 17.70 -20.79
N SER A 27 2.22 17.87 -22.04
CA SER A 27 1.41 16.86 -22.71
C SER A 27 2.25 15.66 -23.17
N ALA A 28 1.57 14.53 -23.39
CA ALA A 28 2.21 13.36 -23.96
C ALA A 28 2.77 13.62 -25.38
N ASP A 29 2.09 14.48 -26.15
CA ASP A 29 2.52 14.82 -27.51
C ASP A 29 3.76 15.73 -27.50
N GLU A 30 3.86 16.66 -26.56
CA GLU A 30 5.09 17.44 -26.37
C GLU A 30 6.29 16.54 -26.01
N LEU A 31 6.08 15.53 -25.13
CA LEU A 31 7.14 14.59 -24.78
C LEU A 31 7.56 13.74 -26.00
N LYS A 32 6.62 13.23 -26.77
CA LYS A 32 6.93 12.48 -28.00
C LYS A 32 7.65 13.32 -29.05
N ALA A 33 7.35 14.63 -29.12
CA ALA A 33 8.03 15.53 -30.06
C ALA A 33 9.45 15.89 -29.63
N GLN A 34 9.75 15.85 -28.32
CA GLN A 34 11.03 16.26 -27.76
C GLN A 34 12.02 15.10 -27.56
N PHE A 35 11.55 13.87 -27.45
CA PHE A 35 12.37 12.71 -27.09
C PHE A 35 12.14 11.53 -28.03
N ASP A 36 13.22 10.81 -28.34
CA ASP A 36 13.19 9.61 -29.19
C ASP A 36 12.49 8.44 -28.48
N ALA A 37 12.50 8.41 -27.14
CA ALA A 37 11.82 7.41 -26.34
C ALA A 37 11.32 8.00 -25.02
N VAL A 38 10.19 7.52 -24.53
CA VAL A 38 9.59 7.93 -23.27
C VAL A 38 9.34 6.69 -22.41
N LEU A 39 9.92 6.65 -21.20
CA LEU A 39 9.68 5.61 -20.22
C LEU A 39 8.69 6.10 -19.17
N LEU A 40 7.55 5.42 -19.03
CA LEU A 40 6.57 5.69 -17.98
C LEU A 40 6.85 4.80 -16.76
N SER A 41 7.28 5.41 -15.67
CA SER A 41 7.58 4.73 -14.41
C SER A 41 6.98 5.47 -13.20
N GLY A 42 5.79 6.02 -13.37
CA GLY A 42 5.10 6.87 -12.39
C GLY A 42 4.48 6.12 -11.21
N GLY A 43 4.44 4.79 -11.24
CA GLY A 43 3.73 3.99 -10.23
C GLY A 43 2.22 4.15 -10.28
N SER A 44 1.53 3.82 -9.18
CA SER A 44 0.08 3.93 -9.03
C SER A 44 -0.26 4.52 -7.66
N GLU A 45 -0.88 5.70 -7.66
CA GLU A 45 -1.27 6.39 -6.42
C GLU A 45 -2.75 6.17 -6.07
N GLN A 46 -3.57 5.72 -7.03
CA GLN A 46 -4.97 5.43 -6.76
C GLN A 46 -5.11 4.12 -6.01
N SER A 47 -5.48 4.22 -4.74
CA SER A 47 -5.70 3.06 -3.87
C SER A 47 -6.91 2.25 -4.35
N ARG A 48 -6.77 0.92 -4.32
CA ARG A 48 -7.90 0.02 -4.45
C ARG A 48 -8.60 -0.05 -3.10
N ASP A 49 -9.86 0.34 -3.06
CA ASP A 49 -10.63 0.32 -1.82
C ASP A 49 -11.10 -1.08 -1.44
N LEU A 50 -11.42 -1.25 -0.15
CA LEU A 50 -12.04 -2.43 0.44
C LEU A 50 -13.40 -2.02 1.01
N PRO A 51 -14.48 -2.07 0.20
CA PRO A 51 -15.80 -1.55 0.58
C PRO A 51 -16.56 -2.54 1.47
N VAL A 52 -16.06 -2.74 2.69
CA VAL A 52 -16.73 -3.53 3.73
C VAL A 52 -17.33 -2.61 4.81
N PRO A 53 -18.30 -3.07 5.60
CA PRO A 53 -18.87 -2.29 6.71
C PRO A 53 -17.78 -1.74 7.64
N GLY A 54 -17.96 -0.52 8.11
CA GLY A 54 -17.02 0.17 9.00
C GLY A 54 -15.81 0.78 8.32
N ARG A 55 -15.79 0.82 6.96
CA ARG A 55 -14.68 1.42 6.18
C ARG A 55 -14.46 2.90 6.52
N GLU A 56 -15.48 3.59 6.95
CA GLU A 56 -15.49 5.02 7.32
C GLU A 56 -14.96 5.32 8.73
N LEU A 57 -14.66 4.31 9.53
CA LEU A 57 -14.21 4.48 10.91
C LEU A 57 -12.85 5.19 11.00
N GLU A 58 -12.71 6.08 11.98
CA GLU A 58 -11.41 6.65 12.33
C GLU A 58 -10.43 5.53 12.72
N GLY A 59 -9.29 5.46 12.05
CA GLY A 59 -8.29 4.42 12.22
C GLY A 59 -8.17 3.49 11.01
N VAL A 60 -9.05 3.63 10.00
CA VAL A 60 -8.96 2.90 8.73
C VAL A 60 -8.44 3.84 7.64
N TYR A 61 -7.20 3.63 7.20
CA TYR A 61 -6.50 4.51 6.27
C TYR A 61 -5.97 3.75 5.06
N PHE A 62 -5.85 4.43 3.93
CA PHE A 62 -5.06 3.93 2.83
C PHE A 62 -3.55 4.06 3.11
N ALA A 63 -2.76 3.15 2.56
CA ALA A 63 -1.30 3.25 2.61
C ALA A 63 -0.80 4.60 2.05
N MET A 64 -1.45 5.09 0.98
CA MET A 64 -1.11 6.37 0.35
C MET A 64 -1.57 7.61 1.13
N GLU A 65 -2.29 7.43 2.24
CA GLU A 65 -2.53 8.49 3.24
C GLU A 65 -1.45 8.45 4.34
N PHE A 66 -0.97 7.26 4.70
CA PHE A 66 -0.04 7.02 5.79
C PHE A 66 1.43 7.27 5.38
N LEU A 67 1.90 6.60 4.33
CA LEU A 67 3.31 6.60 3.92
C LEU A 67 3.82 7.98 3.46
N PRO A 68 3.10 8.76 2.62
CA PRO A 68 3.59 10.06 2.18
C PRO A 68 3.79 11.07 3.32
N GLN A 69 3.02 10.95 4.40
CA GLN A 69 3.20 11.82 5.57
C GLN A 69 4.55 11.56 6.23
N GLN A 70 4.94 10.30 6.39
CA GLN A 70 6.24 9.96 6.96
C GLN A 70 7.39 10.38 6.04
N ASN A 71 7.24 10.24 4.73
CA ASN A 71 8.24 10.72 3.77
C ASN A 71 8.47 12.24 3.88
N LYS A 72 7.41 13.01 4.04
CA LYS A 72 7.51 14.47 4.26
C LYS A 72 8.24 14.80 5.57
N VAL A 73 7.92 14.09 6.65
CA VAL A 73 8.62 14.27 7.94
C VAL A 73 10.11 13.93 7.80
N ASN A 74 10.45 12.87 7.09
CA ASN A 74 11.85 12.50 6.81
C ASN A 74 12.57 13.57 5.96
N ALA A 75 11.84 14.29 5.11
CA ALA A 75 12.36 15.41 4.34
C ALA A 75 12.47 16.73 5.17
N GLY A 76 12.08 16.73 6.44
CA GLY A 76 12.16 17.87 7.35
C GLY A 76 10.86 18.66 7.52
N ASP A 77 9.77 18.23 6.91
CA ASP A 77 8.47 18.89 7.06
C ASP A 77 7.88 18.68 8.46
N LYS A 78 7.22 19.70 8.98
CA LYS A 78 6.45 19.63 10.23
C LYS A 78 4.98 19.48 9.92
N LEU A 79 4.45 18.27 10.06
CA LEU A 79 3.04 17.97 9.80
C LEU A 79 2.21 18.06 11.09
N LYS A 80 1.06 18.78 11.01
CA LYS A 80 0.04 18.74 12.05
C LYS A 80 -0.92 17.58 11.78
N GLY A 81 -1.19 16.76 12.81
CA GLY A 81 -2.15 15.65 12.70
C GLY A 81 -1.65 14.48 11.85
N GLN A 82 -0.34 14.20 11.87
CA GLN A 82 0.23 13.04 11.20
C GLN A 82 -0.44 11.74 11.70
N ILE A 83 -0.81 10.86 10.76
CA ILE A 83 -1.25 9.51 11.09
C ILE A 83 -0.04 8.74 11.63
N ARG A 84 -0.14 8.27 12.88
CA ARG A 84 0.95 7.58 13.56
C ARG A 84 0.49 6.27 14.19
N ALA A 85 1.44 5.32 14.27
CA ALA A 85 1.24 3.99 14.81
C ALA A 85 1.72 3.80 16.26
N ASP A 86 2.26 4.85 16.88
CA ASP A 86 2.83 4.79 18.25
C ASP A 86 1.82 4.21 19.24
N GLY A 87 2.24 3.19 19.97
CA GLY A 87 1.46 2.56 21.01
C GLY A 87 0.18 1.86 20.53
N LYS A 88 0.05 1.60 19.22
CA LYS A 88 -1.12 0.96 18.62
C LYS A 88 -0.82 -0.46 18.15
N HIS A 89 -1.85 -1.29 18.12
CA HIS A 89 -1.85 -2.53 17.36
C HIS A 89 -2.26 -2.20 15.92
N VAL A 90 -1.40 -2.54 14.97
CA VAL A 90 -1.58 -2.21 13.55
C VAL A 90 -1.89 -3.47 12.76
N ILE A 91 -2.91 -3.38 11.90
CA ILE A 91 -3.22 -4.40 10.90
C ILE A 91 -2.97 -3.80 9.53
N VAL A 92 -2.12 -4.46 8.73
CA VAL A 92 -1.85 -4.12 7.34
C VAL A 92 -2.60 -5.11 6.46
N ILE A 93 -3.52 -4.62 5.63
CA ILE A 93 -4.31 -5.46 4.72
C ILE A 93 -3.67 -5.40 3.34
N GLY A 94 -3.06 -6.50 2.93
CA GLY A 94 -2.33 -6.65 1.67
C GLY A 94 -0.87 -7.03 1.87
N GLY A 95 -0.38 -7.96 1.04
CA GLY A 95 0.95 -8.57 1.14
C GLY A 95 1.99 -8.06 0.14
N GLY A 96 1.67 -7.03 -0.66
CA GLY A 96 2.59 -6.45 -1.64
C GLY A 96 3.63 -5.50 -1.02
N ASP A 97 4.49 -4.93 -1.87
CA ASP A 97 5.58 -4.04 -1.44
C ASP A 97 5.09 -2.82 -0.65
N THR A 98 3.98 -2.21 -1.07
CA THR A 98 3.36 -1.11 -0.33
C THR A 98 2.91 -1.54 1.08
N GLY A 99 2.39 -2.77 1.23
CA GLY A 99 2.06 -3.33 2.54
C GLY A 99 3.30 -3.52 3.40
N SER A 100 4.39 -4.00 2.81
CA SER A 100 5.69 -4.11 3.47
C SER A 100 6.22 -2.76 3.97
N ASP A 101 6.08 -1.70 3.19
CA ASP A 101 6.46 -0.34 3.60
C ASP A 101 5.59 0.15 4.78
N CYS A 102 4.30 -0.20 4.80
CA CYS A 102 3.43 0.09 5.95
C CYS A 102 3.88 -0.66 7.20
N VAL A 103 4.31 -1.92 7.09
CA VAL A 103 4.86 -2.71 8.21
C VAL A 103 6.07 -2.01 8.81
N GLY A 104 7.10 -1.72 8.00
CA GLY A 104 8.32 -1.06 8.47
C GLY A 104 8.06 0.33 9.05
N THR A 105 7.23 1.13 8.38
CA THR A 105 6.86 2.46 8.90
C THR A 105 6.14 2.37 10.24
N SER A 106 5.24 1.39 10.42
CA SER A 106 4.53 1.20 11.68
C SER A 106 5.46 0.78 12.82
N ASN A 107 6.41 -0.12 12.55
CA ASN A 107 7.44 -0.51 13.52
C ASN A 107 8.29 0.69 13.95
N ARG A 108 8.77 1.48 13.00
CA ARG A 108 9.59 2.67 13.26
C ARG A 108 8.82 3.78 13.98
N HIS A 109 7.50 3.81 13.86
CA HIS A 109 6.64 4.68 14.68
C HIS A 109 6.48 4.19 16.13
N GLY A 110 6.88 2.97 16.46
CA GLY A 110 6.70 2.39 17.80
C GLY A 110 5.35 1.71 18.00
N ALA A 111 4.82 1.03 16.99
CA ALA A 111 3.65 0.18 17.12
C ALA A 111 3.88 -0.92 18.17
N VAL A 112 2.86 -1.26 18.96
CA VAL A 112 2.90 -2.36 19.94
C VAL A 112 2.99 -3.71 19.23
N SER A 113 2.28 -3.86 18.12
CA SER A 113 2.34 -5.00 17.24
C SER A 113 1.94 -4.61 15.83
N VAL A 114 2.50 -5.33 14.85
CA VAL A 114 2.10 -5.22 13.45
C VAL A 114 1.72 -6.61 12.93
N THR A 115 0.51 -6.74 12.40
CA THR A 115 0.03 -7.96 11.76
C THR A 115 -0.32 -7.65 10.32
N GLN A 116 0.15 -8.45 9.38
CA GLN A 116 -0.16 -8.31 7.96
C GLN A 116 -1.07 -9.44 7.50
N PHE A 117 -2.19 -9.09 6.87
CA PHE A 117 -3.13 -10.04 6.26
C PHE A 117 -2.95 -10.10 4.75
N GLU A 118 -2.85 -11.30 4.22
CA GLU A 118 -2.83 -11.57 2.79
C GLU A 118 -4.00 -12.49 2.43
N VAL A 119 -4.78 -12.10 1.42
CA VAL A 119 -5.93 -12.88 0.95
C VAL A 119 -5.51 -14.13 0.16
N MET A 120 -4.33 -14.07 -0.44
CA MET A 120 -3.77 -15.22 -1.17
C MET A 120 -3.21 -16.27 -0.21
N PRO A 121 -3.15 -17.54 -0.63
CA PRO A 121 -2.47 -18.58 0.11
C PRO A 121 -0.99 -18.23 0.33
N LYS A 122 -0.42 -18.78 1.40
CA LYS A 122 1.01 -18.61 1.67
C LYS A 122 1.83 -19.21 0.51
N PRO A 123 2.66 -18.41 -0.17
CA PRO A 123 3.53 -18.93 -1.21
C PRO A 123 4.54 -19.95 -0.65
N PRO A 124 5.04 -20.88 -1.48
CA PRO A 124 6.08 -21.81 -1.07
C PRO A 124 7.36 -21.04 -0.68
N VAL A 125 8.13 -21.61 0.22
CA VAL A 125 9.40 -21.01 0.67
C VAL A 125 10.43 -21.06 -0.47
N GLU A 126 10.46 -22.16 -1.21
CA GLU A 126 11.34 -22.37 -2.35
C GLU A 126 10.58 -22.23 -3.68
N GLU A 127 11.30 -21.84 -4.71
CA GLU A 127 10.74 -21.68 -6.06
C GLU A 127 10.52 -23.05 -6.71
N ASP A 128 9.32 -23.27 -7.26
CA ASP A 128 9.04 -24.37 -8.16
C ASP A 128 9.22 -23.90 -9.62
N ARG A 129 10.43 -24.04 -10.14
CA ARG A 129 10.78 -23.61 -11.51
C ARG A 129 9.97 -24.29 -12.60
N PRO A 130 9.72 -25.60 -12.57
CA PRO A 130 8.87 -26.25 -13.56
C PRO A 130 7.48 -25.66 -13.69
N MET A 131 6.93 -25.14 -12.59
CA MET A 131 5.59 -24.53 -12.57
C MET A 131 5.60 -23.07 -13.04
N THR A 132 6.69 -22.32 -12.82
CA THR A 132 6.69 -20.86 -13.02
C THR A 132 7.53 -20.37 -14.17
N TRP A 133 8.57 -21.10 -14.62
CA TRP A 133 9.43 -20.67 -15.72
C TRP A 133 8.66 -20.53 -17.05
N PRO A 134 8.83 -19.47 -17.85
CA PRO A 134 9.79 -18.37 -17.72
C PRO A 134 9.24 -17.16 -16.94
N TYR A 135 8.13 -17.29 -16.24
CA TYR A 135 7.48 -16.23 -15.51
C TYR A 135 8.17 -15.96 -14.16
N TRP A 136 7.69 -14.93 -13.48
CA TRP A 136 8.21 -14.52 -12.19
C TRP A 136 8.05 -15.63 -11.13
N PRO A 137 9.08 -15.94 -10.34
CA PRO A 137 9.02 -17.03 -9.36
C PRO A 137 7.94 -16.82 -8.31
N LEU A 138 7.07 -17.82 -8.14
CA LEU A 138 6.12 -17.88 -7.03
C LEU A 138 6.83 -18.43 -5.80
N LYS A 139 7.25 -17.54 -4.91
CA LYS A 139 7.86 -17.92 -3.62
C LYS A 139 7.55 -16.89 -2.54
N LEU A 140 7.62 -17.32 -1.28
CA LEU A 140 7.50 -16.44 -0.14
C LEU A 140 8.65 -15.41 -0.15
N ARG A 141 8.31 -14.14 -0.16
CA ARG A 141 9.26 -13.04 -0.09
C ARG A 141 9.17 -12.38 1.27
N THR A 142 10.32 -12.09 1.85
CA THR A 142 10.45 -11.32 3.07
C THR A 142 11.31 -10.11 2.76
N SER A 143 10.87 -8.93 3.15
CA SER A 143 11.65 -7.70 3.05
C SER A 143 12.28 -7.37 4.39
N SER A 144 13.26 -6.46 4.40
CA SER A 144 13.84 -5.93 5.63
C SER A 144 12.79 -5.34 6.58
N SER A 145 11.71 -4.77 6.05
CA SER A 145 10.59 -4.26 6.86
C SER A 145 9.87 -5.34 7.65
N HIS A 146 9.75 -6.56 7.11
CA HIS A 146 9.19 -7.69 7.85
C HIS A 146 10.14 -8.17 8.95
N ASP A 147 11.45 -8.09 8.74
CA ASP A 147 12.47 -8.49 9.72
C ASP A 147 12.51 -7.54 10.93
N GLU A 148 12.01 -6.32 10.80
CA GLU A 148 11.79 -5.38 11.90
C GLU A 148 10.71 -5.83 12.90
N GLY A 149 9.86 -6.80 12.51
CA GLY A 149 8.82 -7.40 13.34
C GLY A 149 7.44 -7.36 12.68
N CYS A 150 6.88 -8.53 12.35
CA CYS A 150 5.55 -8.64 11.78
C CYS A 150 5.02 -10.06 11.90
N THR A 151 3.78 -10.20 12.36
CA THR A 151 3.03 -11.45 12.20
C THR A 151 2.36 -11.44 10.83
N ARG A 152 2.62 -12.46 10.00
CA ARG A 152 2.02 -12.57 8.67
C ARG A 152 1.01 -13.69 8.62
N GLU A 153 -0.21 -13.37 8.26
CA GLU A 153 -1.32 -14.28 8.13
C GLU A 153 -1.80 -14.33 6.67
N PHE A 154 -1.96 -15.53 6.13
CA PHE A 154 -2.31 -15.78 4.75
C PHE A 154 -3.69 -16.41 4.65
N ALA A 155 -4.30 -16.32 3.48
CA ALA A 155 -5.64 -16.82 3.21
C ALA A 155 -6.68 -16.23 4.20
N ILE A 156 -6.57 -14.91 4.44
CA ILE A 156 -7.45 -14.13 5.31
C ILE A 156 -8.18 -13.08 4.48
N SER A 157 -9.51 -13.11 4.54
CA SER A 157 -10.35 -12.05 3.98
C SER A 157 -10.97 -11.21 5.08
N THR A 158 -10.94 -9.89 4.91
CA THR A 158 -11.59 -8.93 5.81
C THR A 158 -13.06 -8.82 5.44
N LYS A 159 -13.94 -8.93 6.44
CA LYS A 159 -15.40 -8.86 6.28
C LYS A 159 -15.99 -7.57 6.81
N GLU A 160 -15.42 -7.01 7.87
CA GLU A 160 -15.98 -5.86 8.56
C GLU A 160 -14.90 -5.20 9.43
N PHE A 161 -14.93 -3.88 9.53
CA PHE A 161 -14.23 -3.11 10.54
C PHE A 161 -15.16 -2.84 11.72
N LEU A 162 -14.75 -3.28 12.90
CA LEU A 162 -15.56 -3.14 14.11
C LEU A 162 -15.24 -1.81 14.78
N GLY A 163 -16.27 -1.03 15.13
CA GLY A 163 -16.11 0.31 15.67
C GLY A 163 -16.85 0.53 16.99
N GLU A 164 -16.25 1.37 17.83
CA GLU A 164 -16.91 1.94 18.99
C GLU A 164 -16.77 3.46 18.96
N LYS A 165 -17.90 4.17 19.11
CA LYS A 165 -17.93 5.65 19.09
C LYS A 165 -17.22 6.26 17.87
N GLY A 166 -17.36 5.62 16.70
CA GLY A 166 -16.77 6.08 15.45
C GLY A 166 -15.28 5.74 15.25
N LYS A 167 -14.67 4.99 16.17
CA LYS A 167 -13.27 4.58 16.11
C LYS A 167 -13.13 3.08 15.90
N LEU A 168 -12.14 2.68 15.13
CA LEU A 168 -11.78 1.29 14.91
C LEU A 168 -11.32 0.64 16.23
N VAL A 169 -11.90 -0.51 16.56
CA VAL A 169 -11.51 -1.33 17.72
C VAL A 169 -11.14 -2.75 17.33
N GLY A 170 -11.48 -3.20 16.13
CA GLY A 170 -11.16 -4.54 15.67
C GLY A 170 -11.52 -4.77 14.20
N VAL A 171 -11.12 -5.93 13.69
CA VAL A 171 -11.42 -6.36 12.32
C VAL A 171 -11.99 -7.77 12.37
N LYS A 172 -13.13 -7.96 11.74
CA LYS A 172 -13.72 -9.28 11.52
C LYS A 172 -13.17 -9.89 10.25
N THR A 173 -12.58 -11.07 10.38
CA THR A 173 -11.97 -11.78 9.27
C THR A 173 -12.54 -13.17 9.12
N VAL A 174 -12.29 -13.80 7.98
CA VAL A 174 -12.64 -15.20 7.67
C VAL A 174 -11.44 -15.85 6.96
N ARG A 175 -11.26 -17.14 7.21
CA ARG A 175 -10.32 -17.95 6.42
C ARG A 175 -10.92 -18.20 5.05
N VAL A 176 -10.06 -18.25 4.04
CA VAL A 176 -10.49 -18.48 2.66
C VAL A 176 -9.63 -19.53 1.98
N GLU A 177 -10.22 -20.22 1.01
CA GLU A 177 -9.51 -21.09 0.09
C GLU A 177 -9.75 -20.64 -1.36
N TRP A 178 -8.83 -20.98 -2.25
CA TRP A 178 -8.94 -20.67 -3.67
C TRP A 178 -9.23 -21.96 -4.46
N GLN A 179 -10.46 -22.11 -4.93
CA GLN A 179 -10.93 -23.26 -5.67
C GLN A 179 -11.29 -22.85 -7.10
N GLY A 180 -10.57 -23.37 -8.10
CA GLY A 180 -10.79 -23.03 -9.51
C GLY A 180 -10.65 -21.52 -9.80
N GLY A 181 -9.74 -20.81 -9.11
CA GLY A 181 -9.54 -19.37 -9.26
C GLY A 181 -10.58 -18.49 -8.56
N LYS A 182 -11.49 -19.07 -7.79
CA LYS A 182 -12.49 -18.35 -6.98
C LYS A 182 -12.18 -18.49 -5.50
N MET A 183 -12.35 -17.41 -4.77
CA MET A 183 -12.23 -17.38 -3.31
C MET A 183 -13.50 -17.98 -2.68
N VAL A 184 -13.32 -18.93 -1.76
CA VAL A 184 -14.37 -19.59 -0.97
C VAL A 184 -14.06 -19.42 0.50
N GLU A 185 -15.06 -19.07 1.31
CA GLU A 185 -14.94 -18.98 2.76
C GLU A 185 -14.98 -20.38 3.40
N VAL A 186 -14.12 -20.62 4.41
CA VAL A 186 -13.99 -21.89 5.12
C VAL A 186 -13.97 -21.69 6.64
#